data_662fb86a46c4bb7bdd822ad8eabaea45
#
_entry.id   662fb86a46c4bb7bdd822ad8eabaea45
#
_cell.length_a   1.000
_cell.length_b   1.000
_cell.length_c   1.000
_cell.angle_alpha   90.00
_cell.angle_beta   90.00
_cell.angle_gamma   90.00
#
_symmetry.space_group_name_H-M   'P 1'
#
loop_
_entity.id
_entity.type
_entity.pdbx_description
1 polymer ?
#
loop_
_entity_poly.entity_id
_entity_poly.type
_entity_poly.pdbx_seq_one_letter_code
_entity_poly.pdbx_strand_id
1 'polypeptide(L)'
;MSAFAAALAASLGQMVAGLSRKKKTQATHVDKLSDALEAMRRDADALAEAIDRDAAAYDAVMSAFKMPQGTPDENKARTAAIQIATRGAAEVPMRVAERTVALFERLGQLASIAAASMKSDLEVARLMAATGVRGALANVEINLDGITDAGYVTSMRENVAALRQRLGEASRTSSA
;
A
#
# COMPACT_ATOMS: atom_id res chain seq x y z
N MET A 1 7.40 5.05 -5.05
CA MET A 1 7.76 5.66 -3.74
C MET A 1 6.82 5.23 -2.61
N SER A 2 5.51 5.18 -2.81
CA SER A 2 4.52 4.79 -1.78
C SER A 2 4.71 3.37 -1.26
N ALA A 3 4.93 2.39 -2.15
CA ALA A 3 5.23 1.00 -1.80
C ALA A 3 6.53 0.87 -0.97
N PHE A 4 7.55 1.67 -1.27
CA PHE A 4 8.80 1.70 -0.50
C PHE A 4 8.57 2.17 0.94
N ALA A 5 7.83 3.28 1.15
CA ALA A 5 7.49 3.76 2.49
C ALA A 5 6.69 2.71 3.28
N ALA A 6 5.75 2.03 2.61
CA ALA A 6 4.94 0.97 3.21
C ALA A 6 5.76 -0.28 3.55
N ALA A 7 6.68 -0.71 2.69
CA ALA A 7 7.59 -1.84 2.95
C ALA A 7 8.50 -1.56 4.15
N LEU A 8 9.00 -0.33 4.25
CA LEU A 8 9.82 0.11 5.38
C LEU A 8 9.02 0.13 6.69
N ALA A 9 7.75 0.58 6.65
CA ALA A 9 6.85 0.52 7.79
C ALA A 9 6.61 -0.92 8.26
N ALA A 10 6.40 -1.85 7.34
CA ALA A 10 6.24 -3.27 7.65
C ALA A 10 7.51 -3.87 8.26
N SER A 11 8.68 -3.53 7.73
CA SER A 11 9.98 -3.97 8.25
C SER A 11 10.26 -3.45 9.66
N LEU A 12 9.90 -2.19 9.94
CA LEU A 12 9.99 -1.63 11.31
C LEU A 12 9.02 -2.34 12.26
N GLY A 13 7.77 -2.57 11.85
CA GLY A 13 6.81 -3.33 12.64
C GLY A 13 7.28 -4.75 12.93
N GLN A 14 7.87 -5.43 11.94
CA GLN A 14 8.49 -6.74 12.09
C GLN A 14 9.62 -6.71 13.14
N MET A 15 10.50 -5.71 13.06
CA MET A 15 11.58 -5.52 14.05
C MET A 15 11.01 -5.32 15.46
N VAL A 16 10.01 -4.44 15.61
CA VAL A 16 9.35 -4.16 16.91
C VAL A 16 8.75 -5.43 17.50
N ALA A 17 8.00 -6.21 16.71
CA ALA A 17 7.40 -7.46 17.16
C ALA A 17 8.48 -8.48 17.57
N GLY A 18 9.53 -8.64 16.75
CA GLY A 18 10.62 -9.58 16.99
C GLY A 18 11.44 -9.24 18.25
N LEU A 19 11.74 -7.96 18.49
CA LEU A 19 12.46 -7.52 19.68
C LEU A 19 11.58 -7.57 20.94
N SER A 20 10.31 -7.18 20.83
CA SER A 20 9.34 -7.26 21.93
C SER A 20 9.15 -8.69 22.42
N ARG A 21 9.05 -9.67 21.51
CA ARG A 21 8.90 -11.10 21.84
C ARG A 21 10.02 -11.64 22.74
N LYS A 22 11.22 -11.08 22.66
CA LYS A 22 12.38 -11.49 23.48
C LYS A 22 12.40 -10.88 24.87
N LYS A 23 11.49 -9.93 25.18
CA LYS A 23 11.45 -9.27 26.49
C LYS A 23 10.63 -10.08 27.49
N LYS A 24 11.17 -10.32 28.69
CA LYS A 24 10.47 -11.02 29.78
C LYS A 24 9.15 -10.35 30.15
N THR A 25 9.07 -9.02 30.05
CA THR A 25 7.86 -8.24 30.31
C THR A 25 6.72 -8.51 29.33
N GLN A 26 6.98 -9.16 28.20
CA GLN A 26 6.01 -9.50 27.16
C GLN A 26 5.76 -11.02 27.07
N ALA A 27 6.13 -11.79 28.08
CA ALA A 27 5.99 -13.26 28.09
C ALA A 27 4.56 -13.75 27.84
N THR A 28 3.55 -13.00 28.30
CA THR A 28 2.12 -13.32 28.09
C THR A 28 1.63 -13.01 26.67
N HIS A 29 2.41 -12.33 25.84
CA HIS A 29 2.05 -11.91 24.48
C HIS A 29 2.91 -12.58 23.39
N VAL A 30 3.71 -13.59 23.72
CA VAL A 30 4.68 -14.22 22.81
C VAL A 30 4.02 -14.73 21.55
N ASP A 31 2.87 -15.40 21.62
CA ASP A 31 2.16 -15.94 20.47
C ASP A 31 1.64 -14.82 19.57
N LYS A 32 0.96 -13.81 20.14
CA LYS A 32 0.47 -12.65 19.40
C LYS A 32 1.59 -11.85 18.72
N LEU A 33 2.74 -11.72 19.39
CA LEU A 33 3.92 -11.07 18.84
C LEU A 33 4.56 -11.89 17.71
N SER A 34 4.49 -13.21 17.78
CA SER A 34 4.95 -14.11 16.72
C SER A 34 4.05 -14.01 15.49
N ASP A 35 2.73 -14.00 15.69
CA ASP A 35 1.76 -13.82 14.61
C ASP A 35 1.92 -12.46 13.91
N ALA A 36 2.09 -11.40 14.71
CA ALA A 36 2.34 -10.04 14.21
C ALA A 36 3.63 -9.97 13.39
N LEU A 37 4.72 -10.58 13.87
CA LEU A 37 6.01 -10.65 13.18
C LEU A 37 5.86 -11.31 11.81
N GLU A 38 5.20 -12.46 11.74
CA GLU A 38 5.01 -13.19 10.48
C GLU A 38 4.07 -12.46 9.51
N ALA A 39 3.02 -11.80 10.03
CA ALA A 39 2.12 -10.99 9.21
C ALA A 39 2.87 -9.80 8.59
N MET A 40 3.68 -9.09 9.37
CA MET A 40 4.44 -7.93 8.90
C MET A 40 5.57 -8.33 7.96
N ARG A 41 6.18 -9.52 8.12
CA ARG A 41 7.13 -10.06 7.17
C ARG A 41 6.48 -10.26 5.80
N ARG A 42 5.31 -10.92 5.77
CA ARG A 42 4.56 -11.10 4.51
C ARG A 42 4.14 -9.76 3.87
N ASP A 43 3.83 -8.75 4.68
CA ASP A 43 3.53 -7.41 4.15
C ASP A 43 4.78 -6.74 3.58
N ALA A 44 5.92 -6.83 4.26
CA ALA A 44 7.18 -6.27 3.78
C ALA A 44 7.58 -6.88 2.43
N ASP A 45 7.54 -8.22 2.31
CA ASP A 45 7.86 -8.94 1.09
C ASP A 45 6.93 -8.51 -0.07
N ALA A 46 5.61 -8.52 0.15
CA ALA A 46 4.64 -8.18 -0.88
C ALA A 46 4.68 -6.69 -1.29
N LEU A 47 5.01 -5.79 -0.36
CA LEU A 47 5.16 -4.36 -0.64
C LEU A 47 6.50 -4.06 -1.34
N ALA A 48 7.54 -4.82 -1.07
CA ALA A 48 8.79 -4.75 -1.81
C ALA A 48 8.59 -5.18 -3.28
N GLU A 49 7.91 -6.30 -3.52
CA GLU A 49 7.54 -6.73 -4.87
C GLU A 49 6.64 -5.72 -5.61
N ALA A 50 5.82 -4.96 -4.89
CA ALA A 50 4.96 -3.95 -5.50
C ALA A 50 5.76 -2.78 -6.10
N ILE A 51 7.00 -2.55 -5.68
CA ILE A 51 7.88 -1.53 -6.25
C ILE A 51 8.20 -1.88 -7.71
N ASP A 52 8.57 -3.14 -7.97
CA ASP A 52 8.90 -3.61 -9.32
C ASP A 52 7.65 -3.65 -10.21
N ARG A 53 6.49 -4.01 -9.63
CA ARG A 53 5.20 -3.99 -10.35
C ARG A 53 4.78 -2.59 -10.74
N ASP A 54 5.04 -1.58 -9.90
CA ASP A 54 4.76 -0.17 -10.19
C ASP A 54 5.62 0.32 -11.38
N ALA A 55 6.92 -0.02 -11.38
CA ALA A 55 7.82 0.28 -12.49
C ALA A 55 7.37 -0.41 -13.79
N ALA A 56 7.04 -1.70 -13.73
CA ALA A 56 6.56 -2.45 -14.90
C ALA A 56 5.23 -1.91 -15.45
N ALA A 57 4.32 -1.47 -14.57
CA ALA A 57 3.06 -0.84 -14.99
C ALA A 57 3.29 0.50 -15.70
N TYR A 58 4.23 1.31 -15.23
CA TYR A 58 4.65 2.53 -15.91
C TYR A 58 5.24 2.23 -17.30
N ASP A 59 6.14 1.25 -17.40
CA ASP A 59 6.75 0.86 -18.68
C ASP A 59 5.70 0.34 -19.67
N ALA A 60 4.68 -0.37 -19.21
CA ALA A 60 3.56 -0.80 -20.04
C ALA A 60 2.77 0.38 -20.62
N VAL A 61 2.49 1.40 -19.80
CA VAL A 61 1.84 2.64 -20.26
C VAL A 61 2.71 3.35 -21.31
N MET A 62 4.01 3.51 -21.04
CA MET A 62 4.94 4.15 -21.98
C MET A 62 5.07 3.38 -23.29
N SER A 63 5.02 2.04 -23.24
CA SER A 63 5.05 1.18 -24.42
C SER A 63 3.77 1.32 -25.25
N ALA A 64 2.60 1.40 -24.62
CA ALA A 64 1.33 1.63 -25.29
C ALA A 64 1.30 3.00 -26.01
N PHE A 65 1.86 4.04 -25.38
CA PHE A 65 1.96 5.37 -26.01
C PHE A 65 2.89 5.40 -27.22
N LYS A 66 3.88 4.50 -27.33
CA LYS A 66 4.80 4.40 -28.47
C LYS A 66 4.27 3.57 -29.63
N MET A 67 3.09 2.93 -29.50
CA MET A 67 2.50 2.13 -30.57
C MET A 67 2.22 2.98 -31.81
N PRO A 68 2.23 2.38 -33.05
CA PRO A 68 1.91 3.06 -34.29
C PRO A 68 0.52 3.72 -34.26
N GLN A 69 0.39 4.83 -35.03
CA GLN A 69 -0.86 5.61 -35.13
C GLN A 69 -1.11 6.16 -36.54
N GLY A 70 -0.51 5.54 -37.57
CA GLY A 70 -0.59 6.02 -38.95
C GLY A 70 -1.88 5.58 -39.69
N THR A 71 -2.56 4.54 -39.18
CA THR A 71 -3.80 4.02 -39.77
C THR A 71 -4.95 4.00 -38.74
N PRO A 72 -6.24 3.95 -39.21
CA PRO A 72 -7.37 3.81 -38.27
C PRO A 72 -7.28 2.59 -37.36
N ASP A 73 -6.82 1.44 -37.87
CA ASP A 73 -6.69 0.21 -37.08
C ASP A 73 -5.57 0.31 -36.07
N GLU A 74 -4.44 0.89 -36.43
CA GLU A 74 -3.35 1.19 -35.48
C GLU A 74 -3.80 2.14 -34.38
N ASN A 75 -4.54 3.19 -34.69
CA ASN A 75 -5.11 4.11 -33.72
C ASN A 75 -6.05 3.42 -32.74
N LYS A 76 -6.93 2.54 -33.25
CA LYS A 76 -7.85 1.76 -32.43
C LYS A 76 -7.08 0.81 -31.48
N ALA A 77 -6.11 0.09 -32.02
CA ALA A 77 -5.27 -0.83 -31.24
C ALA A 77 -4.48 -0.10 -30.15
N ARG A 78 -3.86 1.03 -30.50
CA ARG A 78 -3.13 1.89 -29.58
C ARG A 78 -4.02 2.44 -28.46
N THR A 79 -5.20 2.94 -28.80
CA THR A 79 -6.15 3.46 -27.80
C THR A 79 -6.55 2.37 -26.82
N ALA A 80 -6.88 1.17 -27.31
CA ALA A 80 -7.22 0.03 -26.45
C ALA A 80 -6.04 -0.36 -25.53
N ALA A 81 -4.82 -0.42 -26.07
CA ALA A 81 -3.63 -0.74 -25.30
C ALA A 81 -3.34 0.30 -24.20
N ILE A 82 -3.51 1.60 -24.50
CA ILE A 82 -3.38 2.67 -23.50
C ILE A 82 -4.40 2.49 -22.38
N GLN A 83 -5.67 2.22 -22.70
CA GLN A 83 -6.70 2.02 -21.68
C GLN A 83 -6.40 0.82 -20.78
N ILE A 84 -5.95 -0.30 -21.34
CA ILE A 84 -5.56 -1.50 -20.58
C ILE A 84 -4.37 -1.18 -19.67
N ALA A 85 -3.32 -0.58 -20.20
CA ALA A 85 -2.11 -0.26 -19.45
C ALA A 85 -2.39 0.74 -18.31
N THR A 86 -3.19 1.79 -18.58
CA THR A 86 -3.54 2.80 -17.57
C THR A 86 -4.39 2.22 -16.44
N ARG A 87 -5.31 1.28 -16.74
CA ARG A 87 -6.02 0.53 -15.69
C ARG A 87 -5.04 -0.27 -14.82
N GLY A 88 -4.10 -0.99 -15.42
CA GLY A 88 -3.06 -1.71 -14.67
C GLY A 88 -2.24 -0.78 -13.77
N ALA A 89 -1.89 0.41 -14.28
CA ALA A 89 -1.17 1.43 -13.53
C ALA A 89 -1.98 2.05 -12.37
N ALA A 90 -3.32 2.03 -12.42
CA ALA A 90 -4.18 2.42 -11.31
C ALA A 90 -4.36 1.29 -10.27
N GLU A 91 -4.42 0.03 -10.71
CA GLU A 91 -4.63 -1.13 -9.84
C GLU A 91 -3.42 -1.44 -8.93
N VAL A 92 -2.20 -1.24 -9.42
CA VAL A 92 -0.99 -1.50 -8.61
C VAL A 92 -0.97 -0.64 -7.36
N PRO A 93 -1.05 0.70 -7.42
CA PRO A 93 -1.10 1.53 -6.23
C PRO A 93 -2.36 1.32 -5.39
N MET A 94 -3.50 0.90 -5.96
CA MET A 94 -4.68 0.54 -5.19
C MET A 94 -4.40 -0.63 -4.26
N ARG A 95 -3.80 -1.71 -4.76
CA ARG A 95 -3.39 -2.88 -3.94
C ARG A 95 -2.36 -2.51 -2.87
N VAL A 96 -1.43 -1.59 -3.18
CA VAL A 96 -0.50 -1.04 -2.18
C VAL A 96 -1.26 -0.32 -1.07
N ALA A 97 -2.23 0.54 -1.41
CA ALA A 97 -3.03 1.27 -0.43
C ALA A 97 -3.84 0.31 0.47
N GLU A 98 -4.54 -0.67 -0.10
CA GLU A 98 -5.33 -1.67 0.63
C GLU A 98 -4.47 -2.43 1.65
N ARG A 99 -3.33 -2.96 1.20
CA ARG A 99 -2.40 -3.69 2.07
C ARG A 99 -1.84 -2.80 3.16
N THR A 100 -1.50 -1.55 2.82
CA THR A 100 -0.88 -0.63 3.77
C THR A 100 -1.86 -0.10 4.81
N VAL A 101 -3.16 0.07 4.48
CA VAL A 101 -4.21 0.36 5.49
C VAL A 101 -4.31 -0.80 6.49
N ALA A 102 -4.35 -2.04 6.02
CA ALA A 102 -4.37 -3.21 6.90
C ALA A 102 -3.09 -3.34 7.74
N LEU A 103 -1.92 -2.98 7.19
CA LEU A 103 -0.67 -2.88 7.95
C LEU A 103 -0.76 -1.80 9.04
N PHE A 104 -1.30 -0.61 8.74
CA PHE A 104 -1.46 0.48 9.70
C PHE A 104 -2.34 0.06 10.88
N GLU A 105 -3.44 -0.65 10.62
CA GLU A 105 -4.32 -1.21 11.66
C GLU A 105 -3.57 -2.23 12.54
N ARG A 106 -2.79 -3.13 11.94
CA ARG A 106 -1.94 -4.10 12.67
C ARG A 106 -0.86 -3.43 13.51
N LEU A 107 -0.23 -2.37 13.02
CA LEU A 107 0.72 -1.56 13.80
C LEU A 107 0.06 -0.93 15.02
N GLY A 108 -1.21 -0.50 14.89
CA GLY A 108 -2.02 -0.03 16.02
C GLY A 108 -2.26 -1.14 17.07
N GLN A 109 -2.61 -2.35 16.62
CA GLN A 109 -2.78 -3.50 17.53
C GLN A 109 -1.46 -3.91 18.20
N LEU A 110 -0.34 -3.86 17.47
CA LEU A 110 0.98 -4.15 18.02
C LEU A 110 1.36 -3.18 19.14
N ALA A 111 0.89 -1.92 19.10
CA ALA A 111 1.18 -0.91 20.11
C ALA A 111 0.74 -1.34 21.54
N SER A 112 -0.35 -2.11 21.64
CA SER A 112 -0.87 -2.57 22.94
C SER A 112 -0.07 -3.71 23.56
N ILE A 113 0.75 -4.42 22.79
CA ILE A 113 1.51 -5.60 23.23
C ILE A 113 3.02 -5.47 23.00
N ALA A 114 3.49 -4.41 22.38
CA ALA A 114 4.91 -4.15 22.16
C ALA A 114 5.59 -3.71 23.47
N ALA A 115 6.90 -3.94 23.55
CA ALA A 115 7.70 -3.44 24.67
C ALA A 115 7.74 -1.90 24.65
N ALA A 116 7.60 -1.27 25.82
CA ALA A 116 7.58 0.19 25.96
C ALA A 116 8.82 0.88 25.33
N SER A 117 9.97 0.21 25.33
CA SER A 117 11.20 0.71 24.71
C SER A 117 11.13 0.79 23.17
N MET A 118 10.10 0.22 22.52
CA MET A 118 9.90 0.22 21.06
C MET A 118 8.85 1.25 20.62
N LYS A 119 8.37 2.10 21.51
CA LYS A 119 7.28 3.05 21.23
C LYS A 119 7.62 4.02 20.09
N SER A 120 8.83 4.56 20.07
CA SER A 120 9.30 5.50 19.04
C SER A 120 9.39 4.84 17.67
N ASP A 121 9.92 3.61 17.61
CA ASP A 121 10.05 2.87 16.35
C ASP A 121 8.68 2.55 15.77
N LEU A 122 7.74 2.18 16.63
CA LEU A 122 6.37 1.88 16.22
C LEU A 122 5.63 3.13 15.72
N GLU A 123 5.86 4.29 16.35
CA GLU A 123 5.31 5.57 15.87
C GLU A 123 5.85 5.92 14.49
N VAL A 124 7.16 5.78 14.26
CA VAL A 124 7.78 5.97 12.94
C VAL A 124 7.17 5.01 11.92
N ALA A 125 7.01 3.72 12.26
CA ALA A 125 6.39 2.75 11.38
C ALA A 125 4.96 3.18 10.97
N ARG A 126 4.16 3.67 11.91
CA ARG A 126 2.79 4.16 11.64
C ARG A 126 2.79 5.40 10.74
N LEU A 127 3.65 6.37 10.99
CA LEU A 127 3.78 7.56 10.15
C LEU A 127 4.17 7.19 8.71
N MET A 128 5.09 6.25 8.53
CA MET A 128 5.50 5.76 7.22
C MET A 128 4.38 5.01 6.51
N ALA A 129 3.62 4.16 7.23
CA ALA A 129 2.46 3.48 6.67
C ALA A 129 1.38 4.48 6.22
N ALA A 130 1.06 5.47 7.05
CA ALA A 130 0.10 6.53 6.69
C ALA A 130 0.55 7.32 5.45
N THR A 131 1.84 7.63 5.34
CA THR A 131 2.43 8.27 4.16
C THR A 131 2.33 7.37 2.93
N GLY A 132 2.62 6.08 3.08
CA GLY A 132 2.48 5.07 2.03
C GLY A 132 1.05 4.99 1.48
N VAL A 133 0.03 4.94 2.35
CA VAL A 133 -1.38 4.96 1.95
C VAL A 133 -1.72 6.22 1.17
N ARG A 134 -1.42 7.40 1.71
CA ARG A 134 -1.76 8.69 1.08
C ARG A 134 -1.12 8.83 -0.30
N GLY A 135 0.15 8.47 -0.42
CA GLY A 135 0.87 8.51 -1.68
C GLY A 135 0.35 7.49 -2.70
N ALA A 136 -0.03 6.28 -2.27
CA ALA A 136 -0.61 5.28 -3.14
C ALA A 136 -1.98 5.72 -3.67
N LEU A 137 -2.86 6.24 -2.80
CA LEU A 137 -4.17 6.75 -3.21
C LEU A 137 -4.07 7.96 -4.15
N ALA A 138 -3.10 8.86 -3.95
CA ALA A 138 -2.85 9.95 -4.89
C ALA A 138 -2.40 9.42 -6.27
N ASN A 139 -1.57 8.37 -6.29
CA ASN A 139 -1.14 7.73 -7.54
C ASN A 139 -2.30 7.05 -8.27
N VAL A 140 -3.23 6.41 -7.53
CA VAL A 140 -4.48 5.90 -8.12
C VAL A 140 -5.23 7.03 -8.83
N GLU A 141 -5.49 8.15 -8.15
CA GLU A 141 -6.28 9.26 -8.70
C GLU A 141 -5.68 9.84 -9.98
N ILE A 142 -4.35 10.04 -10.03
CA ILE A 142 -3.66 10.52 -11.23
C ILE A 142 -3.88 9.57 -12.43
N ASN A 143 -3.83 8.25 -12.18
CA ASN A 143 -4.03 7.28 -13.26
C ASN A 143 -5.51 7.20 -13.71
N LEU A 144 -6.47 7.47 -12.82
CA LEU A 144 -7.89 7.47 -13.18
C LEU A 144 -8.27 8.56 -14.20
N ASP A 145 -7.56 9.68 -14.24
CA ASP A 145 -7.83 10.77 -15.18
C ASP A 145 -7.61 10.38 -16.65
N GLY A 146 -6.80 9.34 -16.91
CA GLY A 146 -6.57 8.79 -18.25
C GLY A 146 -7.53 7.67 -18.67
N ILE A 147 -8.47 7.25 -17.82
CA ILE A 147 -9.38 6.11 -18.08
C ILE A 147 -10.73 6.61 -18.54
N THR A 148 -11.20 6.07 -19.68
CA THR A 148 -12.46 6.49 -20.31
C THR A 148 -13.69 5.75 -19.79
N ASP A 149 -13.53 4.59 -19.12
CA ASP A 149 -14.62 3.83 -18.52
C ASP A 149 -15.11 4.50 -17.24
N ALA A 150 -16.19 5.25 -17.35
CA ALA A 150 -16.76 6.00 -16.23
C ALA A 150 -17.23 5.11 -15.06
N GLY A 151 -17.73 3.90 -15.35
CA GLY A 151 -18.13 2.95 -14.31
C GLY A 151 -16.96 2.46 -13.48
N TYR A 152 -15.87 2.09 -14.15
CA TYR A 152 -14.62 1.71 -13.49
C TYR A 152 -14.05 2.86 -12.64
N VAL A 153 -13.99 4.07 -13.20
CA VAL A 153 -13.48 5.27 -12.49
C VAL A 153 -14.30 5.55 -11.24
N THR A 154 -15.64 5.48 -11.32
CA THR A 154 -16.52 5.68 -10.16
C THR A 154 -16.25 4.66 -9.06
N SER A 155 -16.22 3.37 -9.39
CA SER A 155 -15.94 2.30 -8.43
C SER A 155 -14.57 2.45 -7.77
N MET A 156 -13.53 2.82 -8.54
CA MET A 156 -12.18 3.03 -8.00
C MET A 156 -12.14 4.24 -7.05
N ARG A 157 -12.85 5.34 -7.36
CA ARG A 157 -12.95 6.50 -6.46
C ARG A 157 -13.70 6.20 -5.16
N GLU A 158 -14.73 5.36 -5.22
CA GLU A 158 -15.42 4.87 -4.01
C GLU A 158 -14.47 4.06 -3.12
N ASN A 159 -13.66 3.18 -3.70
CA ASN A 159 -12.63 2.42 -2.96
C ASN A 159 -11.57 3.36 -2.35
N VAL A 160 -11.12 4.38 -3.08
CA VAL A 160 -10.20 5.41 -2.56
C VAL A 160 -10.81 6.11 -1.35
N ALA A 161 -12.08 6.52 -1.43
CA ALA A 161 -12.77 7.18 -0.32
C ALA A 161 -12.89 6.28 0.91
N ALA A 162 -13.26 5.01 0.72
CA ALA A 162 -13.36 4.02 1.79
C ALA A 162 -12.01 3.78 2.49
N LEU A 163 -10.91 3.68 1.75
CA LEU A 163 -9.58 3.50 2.34
C LEU A 163 -9.10 4.76 3.10
N ARG A 164 -9.42 5.97 2.60
CA ARG A 164 -9.16 7.21 3.34
C ARG A 164 -9.90 7.27 4.66
N GLN A 165 -11.17 6.88 4.65
CA GLN A 165 -11.99 6.82 5.86
C GLN A 165 -11.39 5.83 6.87
N ARG A 166 -11.08 4.59 6.45
CA ARG A 166 -10.46 3.57 7.31
C ARG A 166 -9.16 4.05 7.94
N LEU A 167 -8.27 4.68 7.17
CA LEU A 167 -7.04 5.26 7.70
C LEU A 167 -7.33 6.33 8.76
N GLY A 168 -8.31 7.20 8.52
CA GLY A 168 -8.72 8.25 9.47
C GLY A 168 -9.27 7.68 10.77
N GLU A 169 -10.09 6.64 10.71
CA GLU A 169 -10.65 5.94 11.87
C GLU A 169 -9.56 5.26 12.69
N ALA A 170 -8.68 4.49 12.05
CA ALA A 170 -7.56 3.82 12.70
C ALA A 170 -6.55 4.80 13.32
N SER A 171 -6.41 6.01 12.77
CA SER A 171 -5.56 7.05 13.34
C SER A 171 -6.14 7.62 14.65
N ARG A 172 -7.45 7.79 14.73
CA ARG A 172 -8.15 8.31 15.95
C ARG A 172 -8.10 7.31 17.09
N THR A 173 -8.35 6.04 16.82
CA THR A 173 -8.38 4.97 17.83
C THR A 173 -7.04 4.78 18.54
N SER A 174 -5.94 5.21 17.94
CA SER A 174 -4.60 5.04 18.50
C SER A 174 -4.11 6.26 19.29
N SER A 175 -4.86 7.37 19.30
CA SER A 175 -4.52 8.59 20.04
C SER A 175 -5.31 8.71 21.35
N ALA A 176 -6.21 7.77 21.62
CA ALA A 176 -6.99 7.62 22.85
C ALA A 176 -6.39 6.55 23.78
#